data_5ec71f53c6a5bf3a8e9752d3b9d7843f
#
_entry.id   5ec71f53c6a5bf3a8e9752d3b9d7843f
#
_cell.length_a   1.000
_cell.length_b   1.000
_cell.length_c   1.000
_cell.angle_alpha   90.00
_cell.angle_beta   90.00
_cell.angle_gamma   90.00
#
_symmetry.space_group_name_H-M   'P 1'
#
loop_
_entity.id
_entity.type
_entity.pdbx_description
1 polymer ?
#
loop_
_entity_poly.entity_id
_entity_poly.type
_entity_poly.pdbx_seq_one_letter_code
_entity_poly.pdbx_strand_id
1 'polypeptide(L)'
;HTIFQNSLMTALLDGIYDGEMTIGELLGKGNFGIGTFDALDGEMIILDGVCYQLRGDGTATVADLDQGTPFAVATNFVPRIKVAAPKGLRREELSAFIDEVEPSANFMYAVRISGRFSNVVTRTVVKQSKPYPPMAQAVGGDKELRFDDVEGVIGGFRTPVFEKGISVPGCHVHFIDAARTSGGHVLDYTVDEATIELCPGTDLDLRLPLTHE
;
A
#
# COMPACT_ATOMS: atom_id res chain seq x y z
N HIS A 1 3.49 14.33 13.10
CA HIS A 1 3.94 12.98 12.68
C HIS A 1 4.20 12.96 11.19
N THR A 2 5.34 12.45 10.77
CA THR A 2 5.80 12.52 9.37
C THR A 2 5.44 11.27 8.60
N ILE A 3 4.87 11.47 7.40
CA ILE A 3 4.76 10.45 6.36
C ILE A 3 5.78 10.78 5.29
N PHE A 4 6.61 9.80 4.95
CA PHE A 4 7.59 9.89 3.88
C PHE A 4 7.02 9.32 2.59
N GLN A 5 7.22 10.01 1.46
CA GLN A 5 6.87 9.49 0.14
C GLN A 5 8.04 9.63 -0.81
N ASN A 6 8.36 8.56 -1.52
CA ASN A 6 9.33 8.53 -2.61
C ASN A 6 8.59 8.62 -3.95
N SER A 7 8.92 9.63 -4.74
CA SER A 7 8.36 9.92 -6.06
C SER A 7 6.88 10.35 -6.04
N LEU A 8 6.31 10.47 -7.22
CA LEU A 8 4.95 10.95 -7.46
C LEU A 8 4.13 9.85 -8.13
N MET A 9 2.83 9.78 -7.79
CA MET A 9 1.92 8.85 -8.47
C MET A 9 1.84 9.14 -9.96
N THR A 10 1.84 10.42 -10.37
CA THR A 10 1.86 10.80 -11.80
C THR A 10 3.09 10.25 -12.54
N ALA A 11 4.26 10.31 -11.93
CA ALA A 11 5.48 9.73 -12.52
C ALA A 11 5.35 8.22 -12.71
N LEU A 12 4.85 7.52 -11.70
CA LEU A 12 4.61 6.07 -11.79
C LEU A 12 3.61 5.73 -12.89
N LEU A 13 2.49 6.47 -12.98
CA LEU A 13 1.47 6.26 -14.01
C LEU A 13 2.01 6.48 -15.43
N ASP A 14 2.97 7.40 -15.59
CA ASP A 14 3.59 7.72 -16.87
C ASP A 14 4.69 6.73 -17.30
N GLY A 15 5.03 5.76 -16.47
CA GLY A 15 5.99 4.71 -16.84
C GLY A 15 7.37 4.84 -16.21
N ILE A 16 7.54 5.69 -15.20
CA ILE A 16 8.80 5.80 -14.45
C ILE A 16 8.81 4.69 -13.39
N TYR A 17 9.32 3.52 -13.78
CA TYR A 17 9.29 2.29 -12.98
C TYR A 17 10.63 1.93 -12.34
N ASP A 18 11.68 2.67 -12.59
CA ASP A 18 12.96 2.51 -11.90
C ASP A 18 13.19 3.69 -10.96
N GLY A 19 13.58 3.39 -9.73
CA GLY A 19 13.87 4.39 -8.72
C GLY A 19 15.30 4.28 -8.21
N GLU A 20 15.80 5.36 -7.61
CA GLU A 20 17.15 5.38 -7.04
C GLU A 20 17.16 4.98 -5.56
N MET A 21 16.01 4.99 -4.89
CA MET A 21 15.91 4.59 -3.49
C MET A 21 15.89 3.08 -3.37
N THR A 22 16.77 2.54 -2.52
CA THR A 22 16.74 1.11 -2.18
C THR A 22 15.72 0.82 -1.08
N ILE A 23 15.32 -0.46 -0.97
CA ILE A 23 14.45 -0.91 0.11
C ILE A 23 15.11 -0.69 1.47
N GLY A 24 16.42 -0.91 1.58
CA GLY A 24 17.17 -0.64 2.81
C GLY A 24 17.09 0.82 3.25
N GLU A 25 17.21 1.76 2.32
CA GLU A 25 17.04 3.20 2.58
C GLU A 25 15.60 3.53 2.97
N LEU A 26 14.63 2.93 2.30
CA LEU A 26 13.20 3.13 2.59
C LEU A 26 12.83 2.69 4.01
N LEU A 27 13.36 1.55 4.46
CA LEU A 27 13.14 1.06 5.83
C LEU A 27 13.73 1.99 6.90
N GLY A 28 14.70 2.82 6.54
CA GLY A 28 15.19 3.92 7.38
C GLY A 28 14.18 5.08 7.53
N LYS A 29 13.15 5.14 6.70
CA LYS A 29 12.10 6.17 6.72
C LYS A 29 10.85 5.76 7.48
N GLY A 30 10.65 4.46 7.71
CA GLY A 30 9.50 3.99 8.45
C GLY A 30 9.44 2.46 8.55
N ASN A 31 8.71 2.01 9.56
CA ASN A 31 8.48 0.58 9.81
C ASN A 31 7.16 0.05 9.21
N PHE A 32 6.40 0.93 8.55
CA PHE A 32 5.10 0.65 7.94
C PHE A 32 5.00 1.39 6.61
N GLY A 33 4.45 0.75 5.59
CA GLY A 33 4.28 1.40 4.30
C GLY A 33 3.75 0.50 3.21
N ILE A 34 3.54 1.10 2.04
CA ILE A 34 3.18 0.43 0.80
C ILE A 34 3.93 1.04 -0.38
N GLY A 35 3.99 0.32 -1.49
CA GLY A 35 4.63 0.77 -2.71
C GLY A 35 4.74 -0.33 -3.75
N THR A 36 5.70 -0.17 -4.64
CA THR A 36 6.06 -1.16 -5.65
C THR A 36 7.59 -1.24 -5.78
N PHE A 37 8.06 -2.13 -6.63
CA PHE A 37 9.47 -2.38 -6.89
C PHE A 37 9.84 -1.95 -8.30
N ASP A 38 11.13 -1.78 -8.56
CA ASP A 38 11.62 -1.45 -9.90
C ASP A 38 11.03 -2.39 -10.94
N ALA A 39 10.74 -1.86 -12.12
CA ALA A 39 10.06 -2.54 -13.21
C ALA A 39 8.63 -3.00 -12.88
N LEU A 40 7.98 -2.48 -11.85
CA LEU A 40 6.70 -2.96 -11.32
C LEU A 40 6.74 -4.46 -10.90
N ASP A 41 7.84 -4.92 -10.33
CA ASP A 41 8.00 -6.32 -9.91
C ASP A 41 7.22 -6.61 -8.62
N GLY A 42 5.92 -6.51 -8.70
CA GLY A 42 4.99 -6.77 -7.60
C GLY A 42 4.66 -5.55 -6.76
N GLU A 43 3.80 -5.78 -5.78
CA GLU A 43 3.39 -4.79 -4.79
C GLU A 43 4.22 -4.92 -3.51
N MET A 44 4.28 -3.84 -2.75
CA MET A 44 5.03 -3.78 -1.49
C MET A 44 4.09 -3.56 -0.32
N ILE A 45 4.34 -4.27 0.77
CA ILE A 45 3.82 -3.92 2.09
C ILE A 45 4.94 -3.99 3.12
N ILE A 46 5.08 -2.95 3.94
CA ILE A 46 6.02 -2.91 5.06
C ILE A 46 5.21 -3.03 6.34
N LEU A 47 5.50 -4.04 7.13
CA LEU A 47 4.90 -4.28 8.44
C LEU A 47 5.99 -4.53 9.47
N ASP A 48 5.94 -3.80 10.58
CA ASP A 48 6.85 -3.97 11.70
C ASP A 48 8.34 -3.98 11.30
N GLY A 49 8.69 -3.14 10.32
CA GLY A 49 10.06 -2.99 9.82
C GLY A 49 10.51 -4.04 8.82
N VAL A 50 9.63 -4.93 8.37
CA VAL A 50 9.91 -5.92 7.33
C VAL A 50 9.19 -5.54 6.04
N CYS A 51 9.94 -5.48 4.94
CA CYS A 51 9.38 -5.23 3.61
C CYS A 51 9.08 -6.55 2.92
N TYR A 52 7.83 -6.75 2.53
CA TYR A 52 7.38 -7.92 1.77
C TYR A 52 7.10 -7.53 0.32
N GLN A 53 7.52 -8.42 -0.59
CA GLN A 53 7.25 -8.33 -2.02
C GLN A 53 6.14 -9.29 -2.39
N LEU A 54 5.04 -8.71 -2.91
CA LEU A 54 3.83 -9.42 -3.25
C LEU A 54 3.77 -9.54 -4.77
N ARG A 55 3.91 -10.73 -5.32
CA ARG A 55 3.96 -10.94 -6.76
C ARG A 55 2.63 -11.36 -7.36
N GLY A 56 2.47 -11.15 -8.67
CA GLY A 56 1.26 -11.46 -9.41
C GLY A 56 0.88 -12.94 -9.45
N ASP A 57 1.81 -13.84 -9.16
CA ASP A 57 1.53 -15.27 -8.99
C ASP A 57 0.92 -15.62 -7.62
N GLY A 58 0.76 -14.63 -6.75
CA GLY A 58 0.20 -14.76 -5.41
C GLY A 58 1.21 -15.03 -4.31
N THR A 59 2.50 -15.11 -4.63
CA THR A 59 3.55 -15.33 -3.62
C THR A 59 3.93 -14.05 -2.89
N ALA A 60 4.23 -14.17 -1.60
CA ALA A 60 4.84 -13.13 -0.79
C ALA A 60 6.19 -13.60 -0.26
N THR A 61 7.21 -12.76 -0.41
CA THR A 61 8.57 -13.03 0.08
C THR A 61 9.11 -11.77 0.75
N VAL A 62 10.09 -11.93 1.63
CA VAL A 62 10.83 -10.79 2.16
C VAL A 62 11.66 -10.19 1.04
N ALA A 63 11.55 -8.88 0.85
CA ALA A 63 12.24 -8.19 -0.21
C ALA A 63 13.75 -8.11 0.04
N ASP A 64 14.54 -8.19 -1.02
CA ASP A 64 15.96 -7.88 -0.99
C ASP A 64 16.14 -6.39 -0.72
N LEU A 65 17.02 -6.05 0.23
CA LEU A 65 17.27 -4.67 0.64
C LEU A 65 17.97 -3.83 -0.44
N ASP A 66 18.62 -4.46 -1.39
CA ASP A 66 19.32 -3.80 -2.50
C ASP A 66 18.40 -3.50 -3.70
N GLN A 67 17.17 -4.02 -3.69
CA GLN A 67 16.19 -3.65 -4.72
C GLN A 67 15.83 -2.18 -4.65
N GLY A 68 15.55 -1.59 -5.82
CA GLY A 68 15.02 -0.24 -5.94
C GLY A 68 13.50 -0.18 -5.88
N THR A 69 13.00 1.00 -5.56
CA THR A 69 11.57 1.31 -5.61
C THR A 69 11.34 2.61 -6.38
N PRO A 70 10.43 2.60 -7.38
CA PRO A 70 10.04 3.82 -8.10
C PRO A 70 8.97 4.63 -7.36
N PHE A 71 8.26 4.02 -6.41
CA PHE A 71 7.22 4.67 -5.62
C PHE A 71 6.98 3.91 -4.32
N ALA A 72 7.02 4.62 -3.21
CA ALA A 72 6.67 4.08 -1.90
C ALA A 72 6.24 5.19 -0.94
N VAL A 73 5.37 4.82 0.00
CA VAL A 73 4.96 5.66 1.12
C VAL A 73 5.24 4.91 2.41
N ALA A 74 5.91 5.55 3.37
CA ALA A 74 6.30 4.92 4.62
C ALA A 74 6.15 5.88 5.80
N THR A 75 5.92 5.32 6.97
CA THR A 75 5.89 6.05 8.24
C THR A 75 6.31 5.15 9.39
N ASN A 76 6.71 5.74 10.51
CA ASN A 76 6.80 5.02 11.77
C ASN A 76 5.40 4.93 12.38
N PHE A 77 4.80 3.75 12.32
CA PHE A 77 3.41 3.55 12.74
C PHE A 77 3.28 3.60 14.25
N VAL A 78 2.53 4.59 14.73
CA VAL A 78 2.16 4.73 16.13
C VAL A 78 0.62 4.74 16.20
N PRO A 79 -0.01 3.65 16.65
CA PRO A 79 -1.47 3.59 16.69
C PRO A 79 -2.01 4.60 17.73
N ARG A 80 -2.63 5.65 17.24
CA ARG A 80 -3.26 6.67 18.08
C ARG A 80 -4.75 6.42 18.29
N ILE A 81 -5.37 5.76 17.33
CA ILE A 81 -6.77 5.36 17.37
C ILE A 81 -6.81 3.86 17.13
N LYS A 82 -7.55 3.16 17.97
CA LYS A 82 -7.76 1.71 17.86
C LYS A 82 -9.22 1.40 18.12
N VAL A 83 -9.90 0.85 17.13
CA VAL A 83 -11.33 0.50 17.18
C VAL A 83 -11.57 -0.87 16.56
N ALA A 84 -12.63 -1.54 17.03
CA ALA A 84 -13.10 -2.74 16.37
C ALA A 84 -13.75 -2.38 15.03
N ALA A 85 -13.43 -3.13 13.97
CA ALA A 85 -14.12 -3.00 12.70
C ALA A 85 -15.52 -3.64 12.80
N PRO A 86 -16.58 -2.94 12.36
CA PRO A 86 -17.90 -3.55 12.31
C PRO A 86 -17.92 -4.77 11.38
N LYS A 87 -18.49 -5.88 11.87
CA LYS A 87 -18.57 -7.13 11.10
C LYS A 87 -19.43 -6.95 9.84
N GLY A 88 -18.98 -7.52 8.75
CA GLY A 88 -19.70 -7.53 7.48
C GLY A 88 -19.47 -6.31 6.60
N LEU A 89 -18.72 -5.30 7.07
CA LEU A 89 -18.40 -4.14 6.22
C LEU A 89 -17.45 -4.52 5.09
N ARG A 90 -17.80 -4.05 3.89
CA ARG A 90 -16.95 -4.12 2.71
C ARG A 90 -16.03 -2.90 2.65
N ARG A 91 -15.06 -2.92 1.72
CA ARG A 91 -14.04 -1.88 1.57
C ARG A 91 -14.60 -0.45 1.57
N GLU A 92 -15.63 -0.20 0.77
CA GLU A 92 -16.21 1.13 0.63
C GLU A 92 -16.89 1.60 1.93
N GLU A 93 -17.66 0.71 2.55
CA GLU A 93 -18.33 0.98 3.83
C GLU A 93 -17.33 1.18 4.97
N LEU A 94 -16.24 0.42 4.96
CA LEU A 94 -15.19 0.56 5.97
C LEU A 94 -14.41 1.87 5.80
N SER A 95 -14.18 2.31 4.56
CA SER A 95 -13.57 3.62 4.30
C SER A 95 -14.43 4.76 4.85
N ALA A 96 -15.75 4.67 4.66
CA ALA A 96 -16.70 5.64 5.24
C ALA A 96 -16.69 5.59 6.79
N PHE A 97 -16.61 4.41 7.37
CA PHE A 97 -16.51 4.23 8.82
C PHE A 97 -15.21 4.85 9.39
N ILE A 98 -14.09 4.70 8.70
CA ILE A 98 -12.82 5.34 9.09
C ILE A 98 -12.95 6.86 9.06
N ASP A 99 -13.60 7.41 8.04
CA ASP A 99 -13.84 8.86 7.94
C ASP A 99 -14.78 9.40 9.05
N GLU A 100 -15.68 8.57 9.57
CA GLU A 100 -16.52 8.91 10.74
C GLU A 100 -15.71 8.87 12.05
N VAL A 101 -14.83 7.89 12.21
CA VAL A 101 -13.97 7.73 13.40
C VAL A 101 -12.98 8.87 13.51
N GLU A 102 -12.41 9.30 12.41
CA GLU A 102 -11.45 10.41 12.36
C GLU A 102 -11.83 11.40 11.22
N PRO A 103 -12.73 12.33 11.51
CA PRO A 103 -13.28 13.22 10.50
C PRO A 103 -12.32 14.38 10.17
N SER A 104 -11.21 14.09 9.52
CA SER A 104 -10.31 15.12 9.01
C SER A 104 -10.08 14.96 7.52
N ALA A 105 -10.43 16.00 6.76
CA ALA A 105 -10.14 16.08 5.34
C ALA A 105 -8.68 16.48 5.03
N ASN A 106 -7.92 16.88 6.05
CA ASN A 106 -6.61 17.51 5.89
C ASN A 106 -5.44 16.56 6.09
N PHE A 107 -5.63 15.46 6.85
CA PHE A 107 -4.53 14.59 7.24
C PHE A 107 -4.46 13.35 6.37
N MET A 108 -3.26 12.87 6.13
CA MET A 108 -3.04 11.49 5.75
C MET A 108 -3.17 10.59 6.98
N TYR A 109 -3.70 9.38 6.78
CA TYR A 109 -3.72 8.37 7.83
C TYR A 109 -3.00 7.12 7.34
N ALA A 110 -2.05 6.62 8.12
CA ALA A 110 -1.65 5.24 8.00
C ALA A 110 -2.76 4.38 8.61
N VAL A 111 -3.20 3.37 7.89
CA VAL A 111 -4.32 2.49 8.23
C VAL A 111 -3.83 1.06 8.31
N ARG A 112 -4.04 0.41 9.45
CA ARG A 112 -3.74 -1.02 9.64
C ARG A 112 -4.99 -1.73 10.13
N ILE A 113 -5.46 -2.72 9.37
CA ILE A 113 -6.64 -3.51 9.70
C ILE A 113 -6.17 -4.96 9.85
N SER A 114 -6.19 -5.47 11.07
CA SER A 114 -5.65 -6.79 11.41
C SER A 114 -6.74 -7.70 11.93
N GLY A 115 -6.81 -8.90 11.42
CA GLY A 115 -7.75 -9.92 11.88
C GLY A 115 -8.21 -10.87 10.79
N ARG A 116 -9.49 -11.25 10.84
CA ARG A 116 -10.12 -12.18 9.92
C ARG A 116 -11.04 -11.46 8.94
N PHE A 117 -10.97 -11.89 7.71
CA PHE A 117 -11.80 -11.39 6.61
C PHE A 117 -12.56 -12.57 5.99
N SER A 118 -13.86 -12.38 5.74
CA SER A 118 -14.66 -13.38 5.01
C SER A 118 -14.15 -13.58 3.58
N ASN A 119 -13.71 -12.50 2.96
CA ASN A 119 -13.00 -12.52 1.69
C ASN A 119 -12.06 -11.32 1.56
N VAL A 120 -11.04 -11.49 0.74
CA VAL A 120 -10.19 -10.40 0.21
C VAL A 120 -9.98 -10.67 -1.28
N VAL A 121 -10.11 -9.64 -2.11
CA VAL A 121 -9.83 -9.72 -3.55
C VAL A 121 -8.67 -8.78 -3.85
N THR A 122 -7.64 -9.31 -4.50
CA THR A 122 -6.44 -8.57 -4.87
C THR A 122 -6.15 -8.64 -6.35
N ARG A 123 -5.43 -7.63 -6.84
CA ARG A 123 -4.84 -7.62 -8.17
C ARG A 123 -3.48 -6.97 -8.07
N THR A 124 -2.46 -7.60 -8.61
CA THR A 124 -1.08 -7.21 -8.39
C THR A 124 -0.39 -6.86 -9.70
N VAL A 125 0.32 -5.73 -9.74
CA VAL A 125 1.17 -5.37 -10.88
C VAL A 125 2.24 -6.43 -11.10
N VAL A 126 2.63 -6.61 -12.37
CA VAL A 126 3.58 -7.62 -12.81
C VAL A 126 4.79 -6.94 -13.44
N LYS A 127 5.96 -7.54 -13.26
CA LYS A 127 7.22 -7.05 -13.82
C LYS A 127 7.11 -6.73 -15.30
N GLN A 128 7.50 -5.51 -15.64
CA GLN A 128 7.55 -5.01 -17.03
C GLN A 128 8.97 -5.05 -17.58
N SER A 129 9.08 -5.01 -18.90
CA SER A 129 10.35 -4.91 -19.63
C SER A 129 10.44 -3.58 -20.35
N LYS A 130 11.68 -3.07 -20.48
CA LYS A 130 11.94 -1.85 -21.27
C LYS A 130 11.71 -2.06 -22.77
N PRO A 131 11.20 -1.06 -23.51
CA PRO A 131 10.77 0.25 -23.00
C PRO A 131 9.50 0.14 -22.17
N TYR A 132 9.47 0.80 -21.01
CA TYR A 132 8.32 0.73 -20.10
C TYR A 132 7.10 1.44 -20.70
N PRO A 133 5.93 0.80 -20.72
CA PRO A 133 4.68 1.46 -21.10
C PRO A 133 4.11 2.29 -19.94
N PRO A 134 3.28 3.30 -20.21
CA PRO A 134 2.44 3.88 -19.17
C PRO A 134 1.64 2.81 -18.44
N MET A 135 1.32 3.03 -17.16
CA MET A 135 0.69 1.99 -16.33
C MET A 135 -0.64 1.48 -16.90
N ALA A 136 -1.43 2.34 -17.56
CA ALA A 136 -2.67 1.93 -18.22
C ALA A 136 -2.45 0.92 -19.36
N GLN A 137 -1.24 0.79 -19.87
CA GLN A 137 -0.85 -0.13 -20.94
C GLN A 137 0.04 -1.28 -20.44
N ALA A 138 0.37 -1.29 -19.15
CA ALA A 138 1.13 -2.38 -18.54
C ALA A 138 0.37 -3.70 -18.66
N VAL A 139 1.10 -4.79 -18.92
CA VAL A 139 0.52 -6.11 -19.20
C VAL A 139 0.69 -7.06 -18.03
N GLY A 140 -0.21 -8.05 -17.93
CA GLY A 140 -0.11 -9.17 -16.98
C GLY A 140 -0.62 -8.89 -15.57
N GLY A 141 -1.02 -7.64 -15.26
CA GLY A 141 -1.50 -7.25 -13.93
C GLY A 141 -3.02 -7.32 -13.74
N ASP A 142 -3.74 -8.00 -14.62
CA ASP A 142 -5.21 -8.10 -14.63
C ASP A 142 -5.75 -9.33 -13.91
N LYS A 143 -4.89 -10.24 -13.47
CA LYS A 143 -5.30 -11.44 -12.74
C LYS A 143 -5.72 -11.09 -11.30
N GLU A 144 -6.97 -11.41 -10.97
CA GLU A 144 -7.47 -11.31 -9.62
C GLU A 144 -7.18 -12.59 -8.83
N LEU A 145 -6.82 -12.40 -7.55
CA LEU A 145 -6.74 -13.46 -6.56
C LEU A 145 -7.83 -13.24 -5.52
N ARG A 146 -8.49 -14.33 -5.11
CA ARG A 146 -9.50 -14.33 -4.08
C ARG A 146 -9.06 -15.18 -2.89
N PHE A 147 -9.16 -14.59 -1.71
CA PHE A 147 -8.92 -15.26 -0.43
C PHE A 147 -10.27 -15.36 0.29
N ASP A 148 -10.67 -16.56 0.66
CA ASP A 148 -11.89 -16.79 1.43
C ASP A 148 -11.52 -17.22 2.85
N ASP A 149 -12.23 -16.65 3.85
CA ASP A 149 -12.03 -16.94 5.28
C ASP A 149 -10.54 -16.88 5.67
N VAL A 150 -9.94 -15.72 5.47
CA VAL A 150 -8.51 -15.50 5.61
C VAL A 150 -8.18 -14.60 6.78
N GLU A 151 -7.12 -14.93 7.50
CA GLU A 151 -6.52 -14.10 8.54
C GLU A 151 -5.30 -13.36 7.99
N GLY A 152 -5.17 -12.08 8.32
CA GLY A 152 -4.06 -11.29 7.83
C GLY A 152 -4.15 -9.80 8.19
N VAL A 153 -3.41 -9.01 7.43
CA VAL A 153 -3.32 -7.56 7.61
C VAL A 153 -3.59 -6.85 6.29
N ILE A 154 -4.48 -5.88 6.34
CA ILE A 154 -4.64 -4.85 5.31
C ILE A 154 -3.97 -3.59 5.82
N GLY A 155 -3.04 -3.06 5.05
CA GLY A 155 -2.26 -1.88 5.42
C GLY A 155 -2.05 -0.92 4.27
N GLY A 156 -2.01 0.36 4.58
CA GLY A 156 -1.76 1.42 3.63
C GLY A 156 -2.12 2.79 4.17
N PHE A 157 -2.61 3.65 3.28
CA PHE A 157 -2.84 5.06 3.61
C PHE A 157 -4.19 5.53 3.09
N ARG A 158 -4.84 6.34 3.90
CA ARG A 158 -5.94 7.19 3.48
C ARG A 158 -5.37 8.57 3.17
N THR A 159 -5.55 9.04 1.95
CA THR A 159 -4.95 10.26 1.44
C THR A 159 -6.02 11.29 1.09
N PRO A 160 -5.84 12.58 1.46
CA PRO A 160 -6.78 13.64 1.11
C PRO A 160 -6.92 13.85 -0.40
N VAL A 161 -8.08 14.34 -0.81
CA VAL A 161 -8.40 14.60 -2.22
C VAL A 161 -7.46 15.64 -2.86
N PHE A 162 -6.99 16.62 -2.09
CA PHE A 162 -6.10 17.66 -2.60
C PHE A 162 -4.69 17.14 -2.97
N GLU A 163 -4.33 15.93 -2.56
CA GLU A 163 -3.06 15.29 -2.93
C GLU A 163 -3.13 14.51 -4.25
N LYS A 164 -4.21 14.65 -5.00
CA LYS A 164 -4.36 14.01 -6.32
C LYS A 164 -3.18 14.36 -7.23
N GLY A 165 -2.54 13.32 -7.79
CA GLY A 165 -1.35 13.45 -8.63
C GLY A 165 -0.05 13.29 -7.84
N ILE A 166 0.00 13.70 -6.59
CA ILE A 166 1.11 13.40 -5.66
C ILE A 166 0.98 11.95 -5.21
N SER A 167 -0.21 11.57 -4.74
CA SER A 167 -0.51 10.23 -4.26
C SER A 167 -1.88 9.76 -4.78
N VAL A 168 -2.41 8.68 -4.23
CA VAL A 168 -3.73 8.12 -4.56
C VAL A 168 -4.75 8.60 -3.53
N PRO A 169 -5.70 9.47 -3.89
CA PRO A 169 -6.76 9.89 -2.97
C PRO A 169 -7.64 8.72 -2.51
N GLY A 170 -8.12 8.80 -1.27
CA GLY A 170 -8.88 7.73 -0.63
C GLY A 170 -8.00 6.69 0.03
N CYS A 171 -8.57 5.52 0.31
CA CYS A 171 -7.82 4.42 0.93
C CYS A 171 -7.11 3.58 -0.13
N HIS A 172 -5.79 3.65 -0.16
CA HIS A 172 -4.92 2.80 -0.95
C HIS A 172 -4.25 1.80 -0.02
N VAL A 173 -4.58 0.54 -0.14
CA VAL A 173 -4.16 -0.50 0.80
C VAL A 173 -3.74 -1.78 0.08
N HIS A 174 -2.79 -2.48 0.69
CA HIS A 174 -2.33 -3.81 0.30
C HIS A 174 -2.67 -4.82 1.38
N PHE A 175 -2.74 -6.08 0.98
CA PHE A 175 -3.04 -7.21 1.88
C PHE A 175 -1.89 -8.19 1.91
N ILE A 176 -1.64 -8.76 3.09
CA ILE A 176 -0.79 -9.94 3.29
C ILE A 176 -1.46 -10.88 4.28
N ASP A 177 -1.44 -12.18 4.01
CA ASP A 177 -1.99 -13.17 4.92
C ASP A 177 -1.14 -13.31 6.21
N ALA A 178 -1.72 -13.93 7.23
CA ALA A 178 -1.04 -14.10 8.53
C ALA A 178 0.24 -14.92 8.41
N ALA A 179 0.29 -15.90 7.52
CA ALA A 179 1.47 -16.74 7.27
C ALA A 179 2.58 -16.02 6.49
N ARG A 180 2.31 -14.81 5.95
CA ARG A 180 3.23 -14.04 5.11
C ARG A 180 3.63 -14.77 3.82
N THR A 181 2.71 -15.52 3.23
CA THR A 181 2.96 -16.34 2.04
C THR A 181 2.24 -15.85 0.79
N SER A 182 1.23 -14.99 0.95
CA SER A 182 0.43 -14.49 -0.16
C SER A 182 -0.17 -13.12 0.16
N GLY A 183 -0.46 -12.34 -0.88
CA GLY A 183 -1.07 -11.02 -0.75
C GLY A 183 -1.15 -10.28 -2.08
N GLY A 184 -1.42 -8.99 -2.04
CA GLY A 184 -1.47 -8.12 -3.22
C GLY A 184 -2.14 -6.78 -2.97
N HIS A 185 -2.33 -6.02 -4.04
CA HIS A 185 -3.09 -4.78 -4.03
C HIS A 185 -4.58 -5.05 -3.86
N VAL A 186 -5.19 -4.41 -2.87
CA VAL A 186 -6.58 -4.70 -2.50
C VAL A 186 -7.57 -4.02 -3.44
N LEU A 187 -8.49 -4.83 -3.99
CA LEU A 187 -9.65 -4.34 -4.74
C LEU A 187 -10.89 -4.26 -3.84
N ASP A 188 -11.14 -5.30 -3.06
CA ASP A 188 -12.28 -5.36 -2.14
C ASP A 188 -12.00 -6.35 -1.01
N TYR A 189 -12.73 -6.24 0.07
CA TYR A 189 -12.71 -7.16 1.20
C TYR A 189 -14.01 -7.07 1.99
N THR A 190 -14.25 -8.08 2.81
CA THR A 190 -15.35 -8.09 3.79
C THR A 190 -14.79 -8.48 5.16
N VAL A 191 -15.02 -7.62 6.16
CA VAL A 191 -14.56 -7.87 7.53
C VAL A 191 -15.40 -8.94 8.19
N ASP A 192 -14.74 -9.89 8.84
CA ASP A 192 -15.38 -10.80 9.80
C ASP A 192 -15.10 -10.32 11.24
N GLU A 193 -13.86 -10.41 11.68
CA GLU A 193 -13.42 -9.93 12.99
C GLU A 193 -12.05 -9.27 12.85
N ALA A 194 -11.98 -7.94 12.95
CA ALA A 194 -10.75 -7.20 12.78
C ALA A 194 -10.68 -5.96 13.65
N THR A 195 -9.48 -5.50 13.89
CA THR A 195 -9.17 -4.25 14.57
C THR A 195 -8.60 -3.25 13.59
N ILE A 196 -9.10 -2.03 13.63
CA ILE A 196 -8.58 -0.88 12.86
C ILE A 196 -7.67 -0.07 13.78
N GLU A 197 -6.44 0.16 13.32
CA GLU A 197 -5.51 1.09 13.94
C GLU A 197 -5.21 2.23 12.95
N LEU A 198 -5.27 3.46 13.43
CA LEU A 198 -5.01 4.67 12.65
C LEU A 198 -3.83 5.45 13.23
N CYS A 199 -2.96 5.91 12.35
CA CYS A 199 -1.82 6.77 12.68
C CYS A 199 -1.91 8.03 11.82
N PRO A 200 -2.43 9.15 12.36
CA PRO A 200 -2.52 10.41 11.63
C PRO A 200 -1.14 10.98 11.32
N GLY A 201 -0.96 11.47 10.10
CA GLY A 201 0.23 12.16 9.64
C GLY A 201 -0.08 13.61 9.28
N THR A 202 0.67 14.54 9.86
CA THR A 202 0.50 15.98 9.67
C THR A 202 1.56 16.60 8.77
N ASP A 203 2.63 15.86 8.53
CA ASP A 203 3.78 16.33 7.77
C ASP A 203 4.09 15.33 6.65
N LEU A 204 4.22 15.84 5.43
CA LEU A 204 4.61 15.04 4.26
C LEU A 204 6.05 15.39 3.87
N ASP A 205 6.94 14.41 3.98
CA ASP A 205 8.31 14.49 3.46
C ASP A 205 8.33 13.81 2.08
N LEU A 206 8.33 14.63 1.03
CA LEU A 206 8.25 14.18 -0.35
C LEU A 206 9.60 14.27 -1.05
N ARG A 207 10.12 13.13 -1.50
CA ARG A 207 11.28 13.08 -2.41
C ARG A 207 10.78 13.03 -3.84
N LEU A 208 11.09 14.04 -4.63
CA LEU A 208 10.74 14.09 -6.05
C LEU A 208 11.58 13.10 -6.85
N PRO A 209 11.03 12.57 -7.97
CA PRO A 209 11.81 11.72 -8.86
C PRO A 209 13.01 12.49 -9.45
N LEU A 210 14.16 11.82 -9.55
CA LEU A 210 15.41 12.41 -10.04
C LEU A 210 15.57 12.27 -11.57
N THR A 211 14.53 11.90 -12.27
CA THR A 211 14.50 11.81 -13.74
C THR A 211 14.26 13.17 -14.37
N HIS A 212 14.66 13.31 -15.62
CA HIS A 212 14.43 14.50 -16.43
C HIS A 212 13.16 14.39 -17.32
N GLU A 213 12.37 13.36 -17.12
CA GLU A 213 11.17 13.04 -17.90
C GLU A 213 9.90 13.57 -17.22
#